data_46f75d447e126d463cfee1e1105e8244
#
_entry.id   46f75d447e126d463cfee1e1105e8244
#
_cell.length_a   1.000
_cell.length_b   1.000
_cell.length_c   1.000
_cell.angle_alpha   90.00
_cell.angle_beta   90.00
_cell.angle_gamma   90.00
#
_symmetry.space_group_name_H-M   'P 1'
#
loop_
_entity.id
_entity.type
_entity.pdbx_description
1 polymer ?
#
loop_
_entity_poly.entity_id
_entity_poly.type
_entity_poly.pdbx_seq_one_letter_code
_entity_poly.pdbx_strand_id
1 'polypeptide(L)'
;HARSRRQRQMCIRDRPQMKARDSAAAIKAAERAKGPRSKSAWLDSLFEYLSDSFRPILGALLGASLFITFMSLMSTIGVIDNWADPRTELSPSWQFVNMCWQCIFVFLPLMIAYNASKKLDADPWVGFGIMAVLMLPAFTALEDQATHHTIFGFDVNTIQVFGLPLTVNDYSSQVFPPLLMAAVLGPLYKLLKKLIPPNVQLIFVPFLAMLIMIPLTAFLIGPIGVYVGAGLGDILKSINDFSPFIFAIVVPLAYPFMVPLGLHLSLIHISEPTRPY
;
A
#
# COMPACT_ATOMS: atom_id res chain seq x y z
N HIS A 1 10.54 37.35 33.06
CA HIS A 1 9.62 38.21 32.28
C HIS A 1 9.83 38.14 30.74
N ALA A 2 11.02 37.89 30.23
CA ALA A 2 11.31 37.83 28.79
C ALA A 2 10.75 36.55 28.08
N ARG A 3 10.73 35.39 28.77
CA ARG A 3 10.16 34.13 28.23
C ARG A 3 8.65 34.20 27.97
N SER A 4 7.91 34.90 28.83
CA SER A 4 6.45 35.08 28.72
C SER A 4 6.06 35.93 27.51
N ARG A 5 6.84 36.93 27.13
CA ARG A 5 6.58 37.78 25.95
C ARG A 5 6.81 37.03 24.64
N ARG A 6 7.85 36.21 24.53
CA ARG A 6 8.09 35.38 23.32
C ARG A 6 7.01 34.33 23.11
N GLN A 7 6.54 33.69 24.18
CA GLN A 7 5.41 32.72 24.06
C GLN A 7 4.10 33.40 23.63
N ARG A 8 3.79 34.62 24.16
CA ARG A 8 2.60 35.36 23.71
C ARG A 8 2.69 35.82 22.24
N GLN A 9 3.88 36.22 21.78
CA GLN A 9 4.10 36.61 20.39
C GLN A 9 4.01 35.41 19.44
N MET A 10 4.46 34.22 19.82
CA MET A 10 4.31 33.00 19.07
C MET A 10 2.82 32.59 18.92
N CYS A 11 2.06 32.62 20.02
CA CYS A 11 0.61 32.34 19.99
C CYS A 11 -0.20 33.34 19.16
N ILE A 12 0.23 34.59 19.06
CA ILE A 12 -0.47 35.61 18.26
C ILE A 12 -0.15 35.46 16.78
N ARG A 13 1.06 35.01 16.44
CA ARG A 13 1.47 34.79 15.04
C ARG A 13 0.81 33.54 14.42
N ASP A 14 0.48 32.53 15.23
CA ASP A 14 -0.12 31.27 14.75
C ASP A 14 -1.66 31.31 14.65
N ARG A 15 -2.32 32.32 15.31
CA ARG A 15 -3.77 32.48 15.25
C ARG A 15 -4.37 32.69 13.83
N PRO A 16 -3.77 33.51 12.94
CA PRO A 16 -4.31 33.65 11.58
C PRO A 16 -4.11 32.38 10.74
N GLN A 17 -3.05 31.63 10.97
CA GLN A 17 -2.80 30.36 10.28
C GLN A 17 -3.74 29.25 10.76
N MET A 18 -4.06 29.19 12.05
CA MET A 18 -5.07 28.29 12.59
C MET A 18 -6.47 28.63 12.08
N LYS A 19 -6.88 29.91 12.09
CA LYS A 19 -8.14 30.35 11.50
C LYS A 19 -8.23 30.08 10.00
N ALA A 20 -7.14 30.22 9.24
CA ALA A 20 -7.10 29.90 7.83
C ALA A 20 -7.20 28.38 7.56
N ARG A 21 -6.60 27.55 8.41
CA ARG A 21 -6.75 26.09 8.36
C ARG A 21 -8.16 25.63 8.70
N ASP A 22 -8.76 26.21 9.74
CA ASP A 22 -10.13 25.90 10.17
C ASP A 22 -11.14 26.36 9.12
N SER A 23 -10.94 27.53 8.51
CA SER A 23 -11.79 28.01 7.40
C SER A 23 -11.62 27.18 6.14
N ALA A 24 -10.41 26.74 5.78
CA ALA A 24 -10.16 25.86 4.65
C ALA A 24 -10.76 24.46 4.88
N ALA A 25 -10.72 23.95 6.11
CA ALA A 25 -11.37 22.70 6.47
C ALA A 25 -12.90 22.83 6.42
N ALA A 26 -13.45 23.94 6.89
CA ALA A 26 -14.88 24.22 6.85
C ALA A 26 -15.39 24.42 5.41
N ILE A 27 -14.63 25.10 4.54
CA ILE A 27 -14.95 25.25 3.11
C ILE A 27 -14.91 23.89 2.43
N LYS A 28 -13.88 23.06 2.66
CA LYS A 28 -13.80 21.69 2.16
C LYS A 28 -14.97 20.81 2.62
N ALA A 29 -15.38 20.93 3.88
CA ALA A 29 -16.53 20.21 4.42
C ALA A 29 -17.84 20.67 3.77
N ALA A 30 -17.98 21.99 3.52
CA ALA A 30 -19.15 22.56 2.85
C ALA A 30 -19.21 22.20 1.36
N GLU A 31 -18.08 22.16 0.65
CA GLU A 31 -18.02 21.69 -0.75
C GLU A 31 -18.27 20.19 -0.86
N ARG A 32 -17.77 19.38 0.08
CA ARG A 32 -18.09 17.95 0.17
C ARG A 32 -19.58 17.68 0.44
N ALA A 33 -20.24 18.55 1.20
CA ALA A 33 -21.69 18.45 1.44
C ALA A 33 -22.53 18.80 0.20
N LYS A 34 -21.97 19.56 -0.75
CA LYS A 34 -22.62 20.00 -2.00
C LYS A 34 -22.29 19.12 -3.21
N GLY A 35 -21.29 18.24 -3.10
CA GLY A 35 -20.93 17.32 -4.17
C GLY A 35 -22.06 16.34 -4.49
N PRO A 36 -22.19 15.87 -5.75
CA PRO A 36 -23.17 14.87 -6.11
C PRO A 36 -22.95 13.64 -5.24
N ARG A 37 -23.88 13.37 -4.32
CA ARG A 37 -23.89 12.11 -3.57
C ARG A 37 -24.15 10.99 -4.58
N SER A 38 -23.14 10.19 -4.85
CA SER A 38 -23.32 8.95 -5.58
C SER A 38 -24.43 8.14 -4.92
N LYS A 39 -25.21 7.43 -5.73
CA LYS A 39 -26.26 6.51 -5.22
C LYS A 39 -25.72 5.42 -4.29
N SER A 40 -24.40 5.35 -4.15
CA SER A 40 -23.67 4.37 -3.30
C SER A 40 -22.71 5.09 -2.36
N ALA A 41 -23.20 5.56 -1.21
CA ALA A 41 -22.38 6.19 -0.16
C ALA A 41 -21.18 5.30 0.28
N TRP A 42 -21.28 3.99 0.11
CA TRP A 42 -20.21 3.03 0.36
C TRP A 42 -19.05 3.19 -0.62
N LEU A 43 -19.34 3.35 -1.92
CA LEU A 43 -18.29 3.56 -2.94
C LEU A 43 -17.53 4.87 -2.69
N ASP A 44 -18.24 5.95 -2.36
CA ASP A 44 -17.61 7.23 -2.06
C ASP A 44 -16.67 7.12 -0.85
N SER A 45 -17.10 6.40 0.19
CA SER A 45 -16.28 6.14 1.38
C SER A 45 -15.05 5.27 1.06
N LEU A 46 -15.20 4.28 0.17
CA LEU A 46 -14.10 3.43 -0.27
C LEU A 46 -13.06 4.24 -1.07
N PHE A 47 -13.50 5.07 -2.02
CA PHE A 47 -12.60 5.91 -2.79
C PHE A 47 -11.90 6.97 -1.93
N GLU A 48 -12.61 7.55 -0.95
CA GLU A 48 -12.01 8.47 0.02
C GLU A 48 -10.93 7.76 0.86
N TYR A 49 -11.24 6.57 1.35
CA TYR A 49 -10.28 5.74 2.11
C TYR A 49 -9.03 5.42 1.30
N LEU A 50 -9.20 4.97 0.05
CA LEU A 50 -8.09 4.71 -0.87
C LEU A 50 -7.27 5.98 -1.11
N SER A 51 -7.92 7.06 -1.52
CA SER A 51 -7.26 8.34 -1.82
C SER A 51 -6.45 8.87 -0.63
N ASP A 52 -7.02 8.85 0.57
CA ASP A 52 -6.35 9.35 1.77
C ASP A 52 -5.19 8.46 2.23
N SER A 53 -5.24 7.16 1.92
CA SER A 53 -4.14 6.22 2.19
C SER A 53 -2.94 6.45 1.26
N PHE A 54 -3.18 6.85 0.00
CA PHE A 54 -2.13 7.05 -1.02
C PHE A 54 -1.60 8.47 -1.11
N ARG A 55 -2.45 9.48 -0.89
CA ARG A 55 -2.07 10.89 -1.06
C ARG A 55 -0.76 11.28 -0.37
N PRO A 56 -0.47 10.84 0.89
CA PRO A 56 0.78 11.23 1.56
C PRO A 56 2.04 10.65 0.91
N ILE A 57 1.92 9.52 0.22
CA ILE A 57 3.05 8.82 -0.41
C ILE A 57 3.26 9.18 -1.88
N LEU A 58 2.33 9.89 -2.52
CA LEU A 58 2.44 10.23 -3.95
C LEU A 58 3.74 10.97 -4.28
N GLY A 59 4.20 11.89 -3.42
CA GLY A 59 5.45 12.61 -3.62
C GLY A 59 6.66 11.69 -3.64
N ALA A 60 6.71 10.70 -2.74
CA ALA A 60 7.79 9.71 -2.68
C ALA A 60 7.75 8.77 -3.89
N LEU A 61 6.55 8.33 -4.32
CA LEU A 61 6.37 7.52 -5.53
C LEU A 61 6.83 8.25 -6.78
N LEU A 62 6.48 9.54 -6.93
CA LEU A 62 6.94 10.36 -8.04
C LEU A 62 8.46 10.53 -8.03
N GLY A 63 9.06 10.75 -6.85
CA GLY A 63 10.51 10.80 -6.70
C GLY A 63 11.19 9.49 -7.10
N ALA A 64 10.68 8.36 -6.66
CA ALA A 64 11.21 7.04 -7.02
C ALA A 64 11.06 6.75 -8.52
N SER A 65 9.97 7.18 -9.15
CA SER A 65 9.77 6.99 -10.60
C SER A 65 10.80 7.74 -11.46
N LEU A 66 11.39 8.82 -10.95
CA LEU A 66 12.50 9.50 -11.66
C LEU A 66 13.74 8.62 -11.72
N PHE A 67 14.03 7.81 -10.69
CA PHE A 67 15.14 6.84 -10.77
C PHE A 67 14.85 5.74 -11.79
N ILE A 68 13.60 5.26 -11.88
CA ILE A 68 13.18 4.30 -12.91
C ILE A 68 13.39 4.90 -14.31
N THR A 69 12.95 6.14 -14.50
CA THR A 69 13.12 6.86 -15.77
C THR A 69 14.60 7.04 -16.12
N PHE A 70 15.43 7.38 -15.12
CA PHE A 70 16.87 7.50 -15.31
C PHE A 70 17.52 6.16 -15.71
N MET A 71 17.18 5.07 -15.02
CA MET A 71 17.69 3.73 -15.39
C MET A 71 17.25 3.32 -16.81
N SER A 72 15.99 3.58 -17.17
CA SER A 72 15.48 3.32 -18.52
C SER A 72 16.19 4.15 -19.58
N LEU A 73 16.50 5.42 -19.29
CA LEU A 73 17.29 6.26 -20.20
C LEU A 73 18.69 5.69 -20.39
N MET A 74 19.38 5.30 -19.30
CA MET A 74 20.73 4.72 -19.39
C MET A 74 20.76 3.42 -20.18
N SER A 75 19.72 2.59 -20.06
CA SER A 75 19.55 1.39 -20.87
C SER A 75 19.30 1.72 -22.34
N THR A 76 18.46 2.71 -22.63
CA THR A 76 18.14 3.11 -24.02
C THR A 76 19.36 3.67 -24.78
N ILE A 77 20.23 4.42 -24.10
CA ILE A 77 21.46 4.95 -24.70
C ILE A 77 22.62 3.94 -24.71
N GLY A 78 22.41 2.72 -24.23
CA GLY A 78 23.39 1.62 -24.27
C GLY A 78 24.49 1.69 -23.21
N VAL A 79 24.33 2.47 -22.15
CA VAL A 79 25.28 2.54 -21.02
C VAL A 79 25.17 1.31 -20.13
N ILE A 80 23.96 0.77 -19.99
CA ILE A 80 23.66 -0.46 -19.24
C ILE A 80 22.77 -1.36 -20.09
N ASP A 81 22.85 -2.64 -19.84
CA ASP A 81 21.93 -3.61 -20.42
C ASP A 81 20.50 -3.43 -19.86
N ASN A 82 19.54 -4.22 -20.33
CA ASN A 82 18.16 -4.13 -19.88
C ASN A 82 18.05 -4.43 -18.37
N TRP A 83 18.01 -3.37 -17.57
CA TRP A 83 17.95 -3.46 -16.11
C TRP A 83 16.65 -4.11 -15.56
N ALA A 84 15.60 -4.17 -16.38
CA ALA A 84 14.31 -4.77 -16.00
C ALA A 84 14.31 -6.30 -16.19
N ASP A 85 15.29 -6.86 -16.90
CA ASP A 85 15.44 -8.31 -17.05
C ASP A 85 16.17 -8.86 -15.81
N PRO A 86 15.53 -9.77 -15.01
CA PRO A 86 16.15 -10.40 -13.85
C PRO A 86 17.45 -11.16 -14.14
N ARG A 87 17.69 -11.52 -15.42
CA ARG A 87 18.89 -12.25 -15.85
C ARG A 87 20.08 -11.33 -16.12
N THR A 88 19.85 -10.03 -16.15
CA THR A 88 20.89 -9.05 -16.43
C THR A 88 21.73 -8.80 -15.17
N GLU A 89 23.01 -9.12 -15.22
CA GLU A 89 23.96 -8.80 -14.16
C GLU A 89 24.40 -7.33 -14.27
N LEU A 90 23.82 -6.48 -13.45
CA LEU A 90 24.26 -5.09 -13.35
C LEU A 90 25.56 -5.00 -12.54
N SER A 91 26.45 -4.07 -12.92
CA SER A 91 27.61 -3.76 -12.09
C SER A 91 27.18 -3.24 -10.69
N PRO A 92 28.00 -3.39 -9.63
CA PRO A 92 27.63 -2.98 -8.27
C PRO A 92 27.16 -1.53 -8.16
N SER A 93 27.73 -0.62 -8.96
CA SER A 93 27.32 0.79 -8.98
C SER A 93 25.90 0.96 -9.51
N TRP A 94 25.54 0.26 -10.57
CA TRP A 94 24.18 0.32 -11.14
C TRP A 94 23.16 -0.46 -10.31
N GLN A 95 23.60 -1.51 -9.63
CA GLN A 95 22.75 -2.19 -8.61
C GLN A 95 22.38 -1.22 -7.49
N PHE A 96 23.33 -0.41 -7.01
CA PHE A 96 23.06 0.59 -5.98
C PHE A 96 22.03 1.65 -6.46
N VAL A 97 22.17 2.15 -7.70
CA VAL A 97 21.20 3.07 -8.29
C VAL A 97 19.82 2.42 -8.41
N ASN A 98 19.78 1.13 -8.80
CA ASN A 98 18.55 0.36 -8.88
C ASN A 98 17.84 0.24 -7.52
N MET A 99 18.57 0.11 -6.43
CA MET A 99 17.99 0.10 -5.08
C MET A 99 17.30 1.42 -4.69
N CYS A 100 17.66 2.55 -5.29
CA CYS A 100 17.10 3.85 -4.95
C CYS A 100 15.58 3.96 -5.19
N TRP A 101 15.06 3.33 -6.23
CA TRP A 101 13.61 3.29 -6.45
C TRP A 101 12.94 2.16 -5.67
N GLN A 102 13.63 1.04 -5.52
CA GLN A 102 13.11 -0.13 -4.79
C GLN A 102 12.79 0.21 -3.34
N CYS A 103 13.54 1.11 -2.70
CA CYS A 103 13.30 1.50 -1.31
C CYS A 103 11.89 2.06 -1.07
N ILE A 104 11.26 2.65 -2.09
CA ILE A 104 9.88 3.15 -1.99
C ILE A 104 8.88 2.08 -2.42
N PHE A 105 9.11 1.43 -3.56
CA PHE A 105 8.14 0.48 -4.12
C PHE A 105 8.06 -0.82 -3.34
N VAL A 106 9.19 -1.37 -2.88
CA VAL A 106 9.22 -2.59 -2.06
C VAL A 106 8.52 -2.36 -0.71
N PHE A 107 8.78 -1.22 -0.07
CA PHE A 107 8.17 -0.87 1.23
C PHE A 107 6.83 -0.14 1.13
N LEU A 108 6.26 -0.04 -0.07
CA LEU A 108 4.95 0.56 -0.30
C LEU A 108 3.86 0.02 0.63
N PRO A 109 3.75 -1.30 0.88
CA PRO A 109 2.75 -1.86 1.80
C PRO A 109 2.83 -1.28 3.21
N LEU A 110 4.03 -1.01 3.72
CA LEU A 110 4.23 -0.44 5.04
C LEU A 110 3.73 1.00 5.13
N MET A 111 4.00 1.79 4.09
CA MET A 111 3.54 3.19 4.01
C MET A 111 2.02 3.26 3.90
N ILE A 112 1.42 2.36 3.11
CA ILE A 112 -0.04 2.26 2.99
C ILE A 112 -0.65 1.84 4.33
N ALA A 113 -0.12 0.80 4.97
CA ALA A 113 -0.59 0.33 6.27
C ALA A 113 -0.57 1.43 7.32
N TYR A 114 0.50 2.24 7.36
CA TYR A 114 0.61 3.40 8.24
C TYR A 114 -0.50 4.44 7.98
N ASN A 115 -0.65 4.87 6.72
CA ASN A 115 -1.62 5.91 6.37
C ASN A 115 -3.07 5.44 6.50
N ALA A 116 -3.35 4.21 6.08
CA ALA A 116 -4.67 3.61 6.16
C ALA A 116 -5.12 3.42 7.62
N SER A 117 -4.22 2.96 8.50
CA SER A 117 -4.49 2.84 9.94
C SER A 117 -4.77 4.21 10.57
N LYS A 118 -3.97 5.23 10.21
CA LYS A 118 -4.18 6.61 10.65
C LYS A 118 -5.53 7.17 10.21
N LYS A 119 -5.98 6.87 8.98
CA LYS A 119 -7.29 7.31 8.47
C LYS A 119 -8.44 6.70 9.26
N LEU A 120 -8.27 5.51 9.80
CA LEU A 120 -9.30 4.77 10.55
C LEU A 120 -9.19 4.95 12.08
N ASP A 121 -8.43 5.94 12.56
CA ASP A 121 -8.20 6.27 13.97
C ASP A 121 -7.55 5.12 14.77
N ALA A 122 -6.83 4.22 14.11
CA ALA A 122 -5.92 3.27 14.74
C ALA A 122 -4.51 3.86 14.86
N ASP A 123 -3.67 3.25 15.70
CA ASP A 123 -2.28 3.66 15.78
C ASP A 123 -1.55 3.29 14.48
N PRO A 124 -0.96 4.28 13.77
CA PRO A 124 -0.28 4.04 12.51
C PRO A 124 0.92 3.10 12.63
N TRP A 125 1.65 3.16 13.75
CA TRP A 125 2.81 2.31 13.98
C TRP A 125 2.44 0.85 14.24
N VAL A 126 1.27 0.63 14.83
CA VAL A 126 0.71 -0.73 14.98
C VAL A 126 0.39 -1.31 13.61
N GLY A 127 -0.29 -0.54 12.74
CA GLY A 127 -0.53 -0.99 11.36
C GLY A 127 0.74 -1.26 10.56
N PHE A 128 1.73 -0.36 10.67
CA PHE A 128 3.06 -0.56 10.11
C PHE A 128 3.70 -1.87 10.61
N GLY A 129 3.72 -2.08 11.94
CA GLY A 129 4.35 -3.25 12.55
C GLY A 129 3.68 -4.58 12.16
N ILE A 130 2.36 -4.62 12.06
CA ILE A 130 1.62 -5.80 11.62
C ILE A 130 2.03 -6.19 10.19
N MET A 131 2.07 -5.20 9.29
CA MET A 131 2.45 -5.46 7.90
C MET A 131 3.93 -5.79 7.75
N ALA A 132 4.79 -5.19 8.58
CA ALA A 132 6.24 -5.43 8.57
C ALA A 132 6.59 -6.89 8.86
N VAL A 133 5.82 -7.58 9.70
CA VAL A 133 6.06 -9.02 10.00
C VAL A 133 6.00 -9.86 8.74
N LEU A 134 5.06 -9.58 7.82
CA LEU A 134 4.92 -10.30 6.55
C LEU A 134 6.04 -10.01 5.54
N MET A 135 6.79 -8.94 5.76
CA MET A 135 7.91 -8.53 4.92
C MET A 135 9.28 -8.88 5.53
N LEU A 136 9.31 -9.54 6.69
CA LEU A 136 10.56 -9.99 7.27
C LEU A 136 11.20 -11.08 6.39
N PRO A 137 12.54 -11.05 6.21
CA PRO A 137 13.25 -12.13 5.51
C PRO A 137 12.99 -13.51 6.11
N ALA A 138 12.76 -13.59 7.42
CA ALA A 138 12.40 -14.83 8.09
C ALA A 138 11.01 -15.35 7.67
N PHE A 139 10.06 -14.47 7.33
CA PHE A 139 8.75 -14.85 6.82
C PHE A 139 8.85 -15.35 5.37
N THR A 140 9.55 -14.61 4.51
CA THR A 140 9.73 -15.01 3.11
C THR A 140 10.55 -16.29 2.97
N ALA A 141 11.53 -16.54 3.84
CA ALA A 141 12.30 -17.79 3.87
C ALA A 141 11.45 -19.04 4.19
N LEU A 142 10.23 -18.87 4.72
CA LEU A 142 9.29 -20.00 4.89
C LEU A 142 8.81 -20.54 3.54
N GLU A 143 8.92 -19.77 2.46
CA GLU A 143 8.57 -20.21 1.11
C GLU A 143 9.41 -21.41 0.66
N ASP A 144 10.68 -21.46 1.03
CA ASP A 144 11.59 -22.59 0.72
C ASP A 144 11.12 -23.92 1.30
N GLN A 145 10.29 -23.88 2.36
CA GLN A 145 9.74 -25.04 3.04
C GLN A 145 8.26 -25.29 2.71
N ALA A 146 7.68 -24.41 1.90
CA ALA A 146 6.26 -24.49 1.56
C ALA A 146 5.98 -25.55 0.50
N THR A 147 4.81 -26.16 0.59
CA THR A 147 4.30 -27.05 -0.45
C THR A 147 3.46 -26.27 -1.44
N HIS A 148 3.68 -26.55 -2.73
CA HIS A 148 2.91 -25.92 -3.81
C HIS A 148 1.56 -26.58 -3.95
N HIS A 149 0.51 -25.77 -3.88
CA HIS A 149 -0.88 -26.20 -4.11
C HIS A 149 -1.56 -25.21 -5.04
N THR A 150 -2.50 -25.69 -5.86
CA THR A 150 -3.35 -24.84 -6.66
C THR A 150 -4.70 -24.71 -5.96
N ILE A 151 -5.04 -23.49 -5.51
CA ILE A 151 -6.32 -23.17 -4.85
C ILE A 151 -7.07 -22.16 -5.72
N PHE A 152 -8.28 -22.48 -6.16
CA PHE A 152 -9.11 -21.66 -7.05
C PHE A 152 -8.40 -21.21 -8.35
N GLY A 153 -7.47 -22.01 -8.87
CA GLY A 153 -6.71 -21.69 -10.08
C GLY A 153 -5.47 -20.82 -9.86
N PHE A 154 -5.15 -20.47 -8.61
CA PHE A 154 -3.93 -19.77 -8.24
C PHE A 154 -2.93 -20.75 -7.62
N ASP A 155 -1.68 -20.67 -8.06
CA ASP A 155 -0.58 -21.40 -7.41
C ASP A 155 -0.24 -20.74 -6.10
N VAL A 156 -0.35 -21.49 -5.02
CA VAL A 156 -0.11 -21.00 -3.65
C VAL A 156 0.90 -21.88 -2.94
N ASN A 157 1.79 -21.22 -2.23
CA ASN A 157 2.77 -21.84 -1.36
C ASN A 157 2.21 -21.90 0.05
N THR A 158 1.98 -23.10 0.58
CA THR A 158 1.43 -23.28 1.92
C THR A 158 2.38 -24.05 2.82
N ILE A 159 2.49 -23.61 4.07
CA ILE A 159 3.22 -24.28 5.12
C ILE A 159 2.31 -24.48 6.34
N GLN A 160 2.47 -25.59 7.03
CA GLN A 160 1.72 -25.86 8.25
C GLN A 160 2.36 -25.15 9.45
N VAL A 161 1.64 -24.17 10.04
CA VAL A 161 2.07 -23.46 11.24
C VAL A 161 0.99 -23.65 12.30
N PHE A 162 1.36 -24.24 13.44
CA PHE A 162 0.42 -24.62 14.51
C PHE A 162 -0.76 -25.50 14.04
N GLY A 163 -0.55 -26.31 12.99
CA GLY A 163 -1.61 -27.15 12.42
C GLY A 163 -2.59 -26.41 11.50
N LEU A 164 -2.36 -25.12 11.21
CA LEU A 164 -3.12 -24.32 10.27
C LEU A 164 -2.30 -24.07 9.01
N PRO A 165 -2.90 -24.12 7.81
CA PRO A 165 -2.21 -23.79 6.58
C PRO A 165 -1.97 -22.28 6.49
N LEU A 166 -0.69 -21.89 6.55
CA LEU A 166 -0.25 -20.52 6.31
C LEU A 166 0.15 -20.38 4.84
N THR A 167 -0.43 -19.45 4.14
CA THR A 167 -0.03 -19.11 2.77
C THR A 167 1.13 -18.13 2.81
N VAL A 168 2.27 -18.55 2.26
CA VAL A 168 3.45 -17.70 2.15
C VAL A 168 3.47 -17.06 0.76
N ASN A 169 3.42 -15.75 0.71
CA ASN A 169 3.50 -14.96 -0.52
C ASN A 169 4.49 -13.81 -0.32
N ASP A 170 5.03 -13.32 -1.41
CA ASP A 170 5.75 -12.05 -1.38
C ASP A 170 4.75 -10.89 -1.31
N TYR A 171 4.75 -10.20 -0.17
CA TYR A 171 3.92 -9.02 0.06
C TYR A 171 4.58 -7.71 -0.37
N SER A 172 5.81 -7.76 -0.88
CA SER A 172 6.51 -6.58 -1.39
C SER A 172 5.72 -5.94 -2.53
N SER A 173 5.58 -4.63 -2.51
CA SER A 173 4.81 -3.87 -3.51
C SER A 173 3.30 -4.16 -3.57
N GLN A 174 2.76 -4.99 -2.69
CA GLN A 174 1.33 -5.30 -2.64
C GLN A 174 0.54 -4.15 -1.98
N VAL A 175 -0.65 -3.88 -2.51
CA VAL A 175 -1.48 -2.75 -2.05
C VAL A 175 -2.71 -3.22 -1.28
N PHE A 176 -3.35 -4.29 -1.71
CA PHE A 176 -4.59 -4.77 -1.11
C PHE A 176 -4.44 -5.33 0.30
N PRO A 177 -3.41 -6.15 0.61
CA PRO A 177 -3.22 -6.67 1.95
C PRO A 177 -3.14 -5.59 3.03
N PRO A 178 -2.34 -4.51 2.90
CA PRO A 178 -2.29 -3.46 3.92
C PRO A 178 -3.58 -2.65 4.04
N LEU A 179 -4.33 -2.45 2.94
CA LEU A 179 -5.62 -1.79 2.98
C LEU A 179 -6.66 -2.62 3.73
N LEU A 180 -6.78 -3.91 3.41
CA LEU A 180 -7.71 -4.81 4.08
C LEU A 180 -7.33 -4.97 5.56
N MET A 181 -6.03 -5.12 5.87
CA MET A 181 -5.53 -5.20 7.24
C MET A 181 -5.93 -3.95 8.03
N ALA A 182 -5.72 -2.75 7.50
CA ALA A 182 -6.07 -1.52 8.19
C ALA A 182 -7.59 -1.36 8.36
N ALA A 183 -8.40 -1.81 7.38
CA ALA A 183 -9.86 -1.79 7.47
C ALA A 183 -10.39 -2.66 8.61
N VAL A 184 -9.72 -3.76 8.93
CA VAL A 184 -10.05 -4.63 10.07
C VAL A 184 -9.44 -4.07 11.37
N LEU A 185 -8.22 -3.54 11.32
CA LEU A 185 -7.53 -2.97 12.47
C LEU A 185 -8.29 -1.78 13.07
N GLY A 186 -8.86 -0.89 12.24
CA GLY A 186 -9.58 0.29 12.71
C GLY A 186 -10.69 -0.01 13.71
N PRO A 187 -11.70 -0.81 13.34
CA PRO A 187 -12.75 -1.24 14.26
C PRO A 187 -12.23 -2.01 15.48
N LEU A 188 -11.27 -2.92 15.29
CA LEU A 188 -10.66 -3.69 16.37
C LEU A 188 -9.96 -2.76 17.38
N TYR A 189 -9.20 -1.79 16.89
CA TYR A 189 -8.48 -0.85 17.75
C TYR A 189 -9.43 0.02 18.58
N LYS A 190 -10.54 0.47 17.98
CA LYS A 190 -11.61 1.20 18.68
C LYS A 190 -12.30 0.33 19.75
N LEU A 191 -12.52 -0.94 19.42
CA LEU A 191 -13.10 -1.90 20.37
C LEU A 191 -12.18 -2.12 21.58
N LEU A 192 -10.88 -2.34 21.34
CA LEU A 192 -9.88 -2.52 22.38
C LEU A 192 -9.77 -1.29 23.29
N LYS A 193 -9.77 -0.08 22.71
CA LYS A 193 -9.79 1.16 23.48
C LYS A 193 -11.03 1.28 24.38
N LYS A 194 -12.17 0.73 23.96
CA LYS A 194 -13.40 0.74 24.75
C LYS A 194 -13.39 -0.28 25.90
N LEU A 195 -12.70 -1.42 25.67
CA LEU A 195 -12.63 -2.52 26.64
C LEU A 195 -11.59 -2.27 27.75
N ILE A 196 -10.49 -1.63 27.41
CA ILE A 196 -9.30 -1.51 28.27
C ILE A 196 -9.37 -0.17 29.05
N PRO A 197 -9.10 -0.18 30.39
CA PRO A 197 -9.08 1.04 31.19
C PRO A 197 -8.01 2.04 30.70
N PRO A 198 -8.28 3.36 30.74
CA PRO A 198 -7.39 4.40 30.21
C PRO A 198 -5.94 4.35 30.72
N ASN A 199 -5.76 3.93 31.97
CA ASN A 199 -4.44 3.91 32.63
C ASN A 199 -3.44 2.93 31.99
N VAL A 200 -3.91 1.90 31.31
CA VAL A 200 -3.07 0.84 30.71
C VAL A 200 -3.22 0.77 29.19
N GLN A 201 -4.06 1.60 28.58
CA GLN A 201 -4.34 1.59 27.14
C GLN A 201 -3.07 1.78 26.29
N LEU A 202 -2.14 2.60 26.75
CA LEU A 202 -0.92 2.94 26.00
C LEU A 202 -0.10 1.68 25.61
N ILE A 203 -0.10 0.67 26.46
CA ILE A 203 0.69 -0.56 26.26
C ILE A 203 -0.19 -1.70 25.78
N PHE A 204 -1.33 -1.91 26.45
CA PHE A 204 -2.16 -3.11 26.21
C PHE A 204 -2.96 -3.04 24.90
N VAL A 205 -3.39 -1.85 24.45
CA VAL A 205 -4.16 -1.73 23.21
C VAL A 205 -3.28 -2.05 22.00
N PRO A 206 -2.07 -1.45 21.81
CA PRO A 206 -1.17 -1.82 20.73
C PRO A 206 -0.74 -3.29 20.79
N PHE A 207 -0.43 -3.80 21.99
CA PHE A 207 0.00 -5.18 22.16
C PHE A 207 -1.08 -6.17 21.74
N LEU A 208 -2.31 -6.03 22.25
CA LEU A 208 -3.42 -6.92 21.90
C LEU A 208 -3.84 -6.76 20.44
N ALA A 209 -3.78 -5.54 19.90
CA ALA A 209 -4.04 -5.31 18.49
C ALA A 209 -3.05 -6.08 17.62
N MET A 210 -1.74 -6.02 17.90
CA MET A 210 -0.73 -6.78 17.18
C MET A 210 -0.89 -8.28 17.39
N LEU A 211 -1.14 -8.73 18.62
CA LEU A 211 -1.31 -10.14 18.95
C LEU A 211 -2.45 -10.81 18.17
N ILE A 212 -3.54 -10.08 17.96
CA ILE A 212 -4.70 -10.56 17.19
C ILE A 212 -4.49 -10.38 15.70
N MET A 213 -4.00 -9.22 15.28
CA MET A 213 -3.95 -8.85 13.88
C MET A 213 -2.81 -9.50 13.10
N ILE A 214 -1.66 -9.80 13.73
CA ILE A 214 -0.55 -10.46 13.03
C ILE A 214 -0.98 -11.85 12.54
N PRO A 215 -1.49 -12.76 13.37
CA PRO A 215 -1.99 -14.04 12.88
C PRO A 215 -3.15 -13.87 11.89
N LEU A 216 -4.11 -13.00 12.18
CA LEU A 216 -5.24 -12.77 11.31
C LEU A 216 -4.81 -12.26 9.92
N THR A 217 -3.81 -11.39 9.87
CA THR A 217 -3.28 -10.87 8.62
C THR A 217 -2.48 -11.95 7.87
N ALA A 218 -1.66 -12.72 8.55
CA ALA A 218 -0.85 -13.75 7.92
C ALA A 218 -1.69 -14.89 7.34
N PHE A 219 -2.68 -15.38 8.09
CA PHE A 219 -3.47 -16.55 7.69
C PHE A 219 -4.67 -16.21 6.80
N LEU A 220 -5.27 -15.03 6.92
CA LEU A 220 -6.52 -14.72 6.26
C LEU A 220 -6.44 -13.47 5.38
N ILE A 221 -6.12 -12.31 5.96
CA ILE A 221 -6.24 -11.03 5.26
C ILE A 221 -5.19 -10.90 4.15
N GLY A 222 -3.94 -11.31 4.41
CA GLY A 222 -2.85 -11.27 3.45
C GLY A 222 -3.17 -12.07 2.19
N PRO A 223 -3.44 -13.38 2.30
CA PRO A 223 -3.83 -14.20 1.14
C PRO A 223 -5.05 -13.64 0.39
N ILE A 224 -6.12 -13.24 1.09
CA ILE A 224 -7.29 -12.62 0.44
C ILE A 224 -6.88 -11.37 -0.35
N GLY A 225 -6.03 -10.52 0.22
CA GLY A 225 -5.55 -9.32 -0.45
C GLY A 225 -4.76 -9.62 -1.73
N VAL A 226 -3.91 -10.65 -1.70
CA VAL A 226 -3.16 -11.12 -2.88
C VAL A 226 -4.12 -11.67 -3.94
N TYR A 227 -5.10 -12.50 -3.56
CA TYR A 227 -6.08 -13.05 -4.51
C TYR A 227 -6.97 -11.98 -5.14
N VAL A 228 -7.38 -10.97 -4.38
CA VAL A 228 -8.11 -9.82 -4.93
C VAL A 228 -7.26 -9.08 -5.96
N GLY A 229 -5.97 -8.86 -5.67
CA GLY A 229 -5.03 -8.25 -6.60
C GLY A 229 -4.82 -9.07 -7.87
N ALA A 230 -4.58 -10.37 -7.71
CA ALA A 230 -4.40 -11.31 -8.82
C ALA A 230 -5.66 -11.43 -9.70
N GLY A 231 -6.83 -11.54 -9.08
CA GLY A 231 -8.10 -11.61 -9.82
C GLY A 231 -8.38 -10.37 -10.67
N LEU A 232 -8.04 -9.17 -10.15
CA LEU A 232 -8.11 -7.96 -10.95
C LEU A 232 -7.09 -7.96 -12.11
N GLY A 233 -5.89 -8.50 -11.88
CA GLY A 233 -4.89 -8.70 -12.93
C GLY A 233 -5.39 -9.63 -14.04
N ASP A 234 -6.02 -10.73 -13.68
CA ASP A 234 -6.60 -11.69 -14.66
C ASP A 234 -7.75 -11.07 -15.47
N ILE A 235 -8.59 -10.24 -14.87
CA ILE A 235 -9.61 -9.49 -15.59
C ILE A 235 -8.97 -8.59 -16.65
N LEU A 236 -7.91 -7.86 -16.27
CA LEU A 236 -7.19 -6.99 -17.20
C LEU A 236 -6.52 -7.78 -18.33
N LYS A 237 -5.90 -8.92 -18.00
CA LYS A 237 -5.31 -9.83 -18.98
C LYS A 237 -6.38 -10.34 -19.96
N SER A 238 -7.54 -10.74 -19.45
CA SER A 238 -8.65 -11.18 -20.29
C SER A 238 -9.15 -10.11 -21.24
N ILE A 239 -9.17 -8.85 -20.82
CA ILE A 239 -9.51 -7.71 -21.69
C ILE A 239 -8.44 -7.52 -22.79
N ASN A 240 -7.17 -7.66 -22.44
CA ASN A 240 -6.06 -7.58 -23.40
C ASN A 240 -6.11 -8.72 -24.43
N ASP A 241 -6.35 -9.94 -23.97
CA ASP A 241 -6.43 -11.14 -24.83
C ASP A 241 -7.66 -11.08 -25.74
N PHE A 242 -8.78 -10.51 -25.27
CA PHE A 242 -9.97 -10.31 -26.11
C PHE A 242 -9.72 -9.27 -27.20
N SER A 243 -9.13 -8.12 -26.88
CA SER A 243 -8.79 -7.08 -27.86
C SER A 243 -7.73 -6.13 -27.31
N PRO A 244 -6.49 -6.20 -27.83
CA PRO A 244 -5.42 -5.25 -27.49
C PRO A 244 -5.80 -3.79 -27.75
N PHE A 245 -6.66 -3.52 -28.75
CA PHE A 245 -7.16 -2.18 -29.05
C PHE A 245 -8.08 -1.63 -27.96
N ILE A 246 -9.03 -2.45 -27.48
CA ILE A 246 -9.90 -2.08 -26.35
C ILE A 246 -9.06 -1.87 -25.09
N PHE A 247 -8.09 -2.75 -24.84
CA PHE A 247 -7.17 -2.63 -23.72
C PHE A 247 -6.40 -1.31 -23.77
N ALA A 248 -5.87 -0.92 -24.93
CA ALA A 248 -5.14 0.33 -25.13
C ALA A 248 -5.97 1.59 -24.87
N ILE A 249 -7.31 1.51 -24.98
CA ILE A 249 -8.21 2.61 -24.65
C ILE A 249 -8.64 2.57 -23.18
N VAL A 250 -9.03 1.38 -22.70
CA VAL A 250 -9.59 1.19 -21.35
C VAL A 250 -8.51 1.45 -20.27
N VAL A 251 -7.28 1.00 -20.50
CA VAL A 251 -6.22 1.13 -19.51
C VAL A 251 -5.85 2.58 -19.20
N PRO A 252 -5.54 3.45 -20.18
CA PRO A 252 -5.27 4.86 -19.90
C PRO A 252 -6.44 5.59 -19.26
N LEU A 253 -7.69 5.22 -19.62
CA LEU A 253 -8.89 5.79 -19.04
C LEU A 253 -9.10 5.33 -17.58
N ALA A 254 -8.82 4.08 -17.30
CA ALA A 254 -8.92 3.49 -15.96
C ALA A 254 -7.68 3.79 -15.09
N TYR A 255 -6.56 4.16 -15.69
CA TYR A 255 -5.26 4.34 -15.03
C TYR A 255 -5.32 5.24 -13.79
N PRO A 256 -5.99 6.42 -13.79
CA PRO A 256 -6.12 7.25 -12.61
C PRO A 256 -6.80 6.56 -11.42
N PHE A 257 -7.67 5.58 -11.70
CA PHE A 257 -8.34 4.78 -10.67
C PHE A 257 -7.51 3.56 -10.26
N MET A 258 -6.71 3.03 -11.17
CA MET A 258 -5.90 1.83 -10.95
C MET A 258 -4.60 2.11 -10.19
N VAL A 259 -4.03 3.30 -10.32
CA VAL A 259 -2.82 3.69 -9.59
C VAL A 259 -3.03 3.63 -8.07
N PRO A 260 -4.11 4.18 -7.50
CA PRO A 260 -4.40 4.02 -6.09
C PRO A 260 -4.66 2.57 -5.65
N LEU A 261 -5.05 1.71 -6.58
CA LEU A 261 -5.29 0.29 -6.33
C LEU A 261 -4.02 -0.57 -6.49
N GLY A 262 -2.88 0.02 -6.87
CA GLY A 262 -1.61 -0.68 -7.04
C GLY A 262 -1.53 -1.62 -8.25
N LEU A 263 -2.51 -1.61 -9.13
CA LEU A 263 -2.60 -2.50 -10.29
C LEU A 263 -1.63 -2.13 -11.43
N HIS A 264 -0.96 -0.98 -11.33
CA HIS A 264 -0.02 -0.50 -12.35
C HIS A 264 1.19 -1.43 -12.54
N LEU A 265 1.63 -2.12 -11.50
CA LEU A 265 2.73 -3.09 -11.60
C LEU A 265 2.33 -4.33 -12.40
N SER A 266 1.11 -4.82 -12.22
CA SER A 266 0.56 -5.94 -13.01
C SER A 266 0.44 -5.58 -14.49
N LEU A 267 0.12 -4.32 -14.81
CA LEU A 267 0.01 -3.83 -16.19
C LEU A 267 1.35 -3.80 -16.93
N ILE A 268 2.45 -3.48 -16.25
CA ILE A 268 3.79 -3.47 -16.84
C ILE A 268 4.17 -4.87 -17.32
N HIS A 269 3.86 -5.90 -16.53
CA HIS A 269 4.12 -7.29 -16.90
C HIS A 269 3.22 -7.81 -18.04
N ILE A 270 1.99 -7.29 -18.18
CA ILE A 270 1.07 -7.69 -19.26
C ILE A 270 1.44 -7.01 -20.58
N SER A 271 1.97 -5.79 -20.55
CA SER A 271 2.31 -5.04 -21.75
C SER A 271 3.68 -5.41 -22.37
N GLU A 272 4.50 -6.24 -21.71
CA GLU A 272 5.69 -6.80 -22.35
C GLU A 272 5.25 -7.80 -23.42
N PRO A 273 5.52 -7.53 -24.71
CA PRO A 273 5.24 -8.52 -25.73
C PRO A 273 6.17 -9.71 -25.48
N THR A 274 5.57 -10.87 -25.19
CA THR A 274 6.27 -12.14 -25.25
C THR A 274 6.88 -12.26 -26.63
N ARG A 275 8.16 -11.90 -26.80
CA ARG A 275 8.88 -12.23 -28.01
C ARG A 275 8.97 -13.75 -28.10
N PRO A 276 8.42 -14.38 -29.12
CA PRO A 276 8.69 -15.80 -29.35
C PRO A 276 10.19 -15.95 -29.60
N TYR A 277 10.77 -16.95 -28.96
CA TYR A 277 12.15 -17.37 -29.16
C TYR A 277 12.31 -17.90 -30.60
#